data_77d78ba13cfc38d8d44b43d7071e9452
#
_entry.id   77d78ba13cfc38d8d44b43d7071e9452
#
_cell.length_a   1.000
_cell.length_b   1.000
_cell.length_c   1.000
_cell.angle_alpha   90.00
_cell.angle_beta   90.00
_cell.angle_gamma   90.00
#
_symmetry.space_group_name_H-M   'P 1'
#
loop_
_entity.id
_entity.type
_entity.pdbx_description
1 polymer ?
#
loop_
_entity_poly.entity_id
_entity_poly.type
_entity_poly.pdbx_seq_one_letter_code
_entity_poly.pdbx_strand_id
1 'polypeptide(L)'
;MSGDKTVIFKILLLSIFIILSSRLFYLQIYEDKYHELSQNNTVHLESVYPSRGIIIDRYDSVIVENQPSYDFYIIPKQFWTKDTTQLLNSFSISKNEFDEKFTKAKKYSLYRPSIFYKGMDHSTFASVQSKLYDFKGIYHSPKPTRYYPKPMSPHILGYVAEINSYQLNKDTSGYYSAGDLVGYSGIEQSYERSLRGIKGYKLKLYDVNGVSAGSFNDAEDDIIVSNGEKIK
;
A
#
# COMPACT_ATOMS: atom_id res chain seq x y z
N MET A 1 -18.53 65.82 20.50
CA MET A 1 -18.16 65.32 19.14
C MET A 1 -17.21 64.14 19.12
N SER A 2 -16.60 63.62 20.22
CA SER A 2 -15.78 62.40 20.20
C SER A 2 -16.55 61.12 20.47
N GLY A 3 -17.69 61.17 21.20
CA GLY A 3 -18.50 60.02 21.54
C GLY A 3 -19.20 59.34 20.36
N ASP A 4 -19.65 60.12 19.37
CA ASP A 4 -20.33 59.58 18.20
C ASP A 4 -19.42 58.71 17.30
N LYS A 5 -18.18 59.15 17.15
CA LYS A 5 -17.17 58.38 16.34
C LYS A 5 -16.81 57.07 16.99
N THR A 6 -16.72 56.99 18.31
CA THR A 6 -16.42 55.77 19.03
C THR A 6 -17.62 54.79 19.01
N VAL A 7 -18.84 55.27 19.01
CA VAL A 7 -20.06 54.45 18.86
C VAL A 7 -20.13 53.86 17.45
N ILE A 8 -19.90 54.67 16.42
CA ILE A 8 -19.88 54.23 15.02
C ILE A 8 -18.79 53.14 14.80
N PHE A 9 -17.60 53.34 15.37
CA PHE A 9 -16.50 52.40 15.28
C PHE A 9 -16.88 51.04 15.96
N LYS A 10 -17.50 51.09 17.15
CA LYS A 10 -17.99 49.85 17.85
C LYS A 10 -19.03 49.11 17.05
N ILE A 11 -19.98 49.82 16.43
CA ILE A 11 -21.03 49.23 15.61
C ILE A 11 -20.42 48.58 14.37
N LEU A 12 -19.45 49.21 13.71
CA LEU A 12 -18.74 48.66 12.55
C LEU A 12 -17.98 47.40 12.93
N LEU A 13 -17.28 47.41 14.06
CA LEU A 13 -16.52 46.25 14.53
C LEU A 13 -17.43 45.08 14.90
N LEU A 14 -18.58 45.36 15.55
CA LEU A 14 -19.61 44.37 15.86
C LEU A 14 -20.22 43.77 14.58
N SER A 15 -20.49 44.59 13.56
CA SER A 15 -21.03 44.14 12.28
C SER A 15 -20.05 43.18 11.55
N ILE A 16 -18.77 43.56 11.53
CA ILE A 16 -17.72 42.70 10.94
C ILE A 16 -17.66 41.35 11.70
N PHE A 17 -17.70 41.40 13.03
CA PHE A 17 -17.69 40.20 13.85
C PHE A 17 -18.89 39.27 13.56
N ILE A 18 -20.09 39.81 13.44
CA ILE A 18 -21.32 39.08 13.14
C ILE A 18 -21.21 38.45 11.74
N ILE A 19 -20.71 39.17 10.74
CA ILE A 19 -20.55 38.67 9.37
C ILE A 19 -19.56 37.52 9.36
N LEU A 20 -18.41 37.65 10.02
CA LEU A 20 -17.39 36.60 10.09
C LEU A 20 -17.92 35.37 10.85
N SER A 21 -18.62 35.57 11.97
CA SER A 21 -19.21 34.48 12.75
C SER A 21 -20.27 33.75 11.96
N SER A 22 -21.15 34.46 11.25
CA SER A 22 -22.16 33.86 10.37
C SER A 22 -21.52 33.07 9.23
N ARG A 23 -20.45 33.58 8.64
CA ARG A 23 -19.72 32.87 7.59
C ARG A 23 -19.03 31.62 8.12
N LEU A 24 -18.43 31.69 9.31
CA LEU A 24 -17.81 30.56 9.97
C LEU A 24 -18.85 29.49 10.30
N PHE A 25 -20.00 29.88 10.85
CA PHE A 25 -21.12 28.98 11.14
C PHE A 25 -21.64 28.29 9.87
N TYR A 26 -21.79 29.02 8.78
CA TYR A 26 -22.19 28.46 7.50
C TYR A 26 -21.20 27.42 7.00
N LEU A 27 -19.88 27.72 7.04
CA LEU A 27 -18.82 26.82 6.61
C LEU A 27 -18.70 25.56 7.48
N GLN A 28 -19.01 25.66 8.78
CA GLN A 28 -18.86 24.52 9.69
C GLN A 28 -20.08 23.61 9.76
N ILE A 29 -21.29 24.12 9.51
CA ILE A 29 -22.54 23.37 9.70
C ILE A 29 -23.24 23.04 8.39
N TYR A 30 -23.14 23.91 7.38
CA TYR A 30 -23.87 23.74 6.12
C TYR A 30 -23.03 23.16 4.99
N GLU A 31 -21.70 23.25 5.07
CA GLU A 31 -20.85 22.85 3.97
C GLU A 31 -20.11 21.54 4.30
N ASP A 32 -20.84 20.41 4.13
CA ASP A 32 -20.32 19.05 4.32
C ASP A 32 -19.12 18.72 3.42
N LYS A 33 -18.94 19.49 2.34
CA LYS A 33 -17.85 19.32 1.37
C LYS A 33 -16.46 19.35 2.00
N TYR A 34 -16.23 20.23 2.99
CA TYR A 34 -14.94 20.29 3.67
C TYR A 34 -14.74 19.13 4.64
N HIS A 35 -15.82 18.61 5.21
CA HIS A 35 -15.79 17.42 6.04
C HIS A 35 -15.46 16.19 5.20
N GLU A 36 -16.11 16.04 4.05
CA GLU A 36 -15.85 14.96 3.09
C GLU A 36 -14.43 15.03 2.51
N LEU A 37 -13.94 16.23 2.14
CA LEU A 37 -12.56 16.43 1.69
C LEU A 37 -11.53 16.15 2.79
N SER A 38 -11.84 16.47 4.04
CA SER A 38 -10.98 16.15 5.18
C SER A 38 -10.90 14.63 5.41
N GLN A 39 -12.02 13.93 5.34
CA GLN A 39 -12.06 12.46 5.45
C GLN A 39 -11.32 11.81 4.28
N ASN A 40 -11.56 12.25 3.05
CA ASN A 40 -10.90 11.70 1.86
C ASN A 40 -9.37 11.89 1.86
N ASN A 41 -8.86 12.94 2.51
CA ASN A 41 -7.42 13.15 2.64
C ASN A 41 -6.79 12.38 3.81
N THR A 42 -7.60 11.95 4.77
CA THR A 42 -7.14 11.29 5.99
C THR A 42 -7.32 9.78 5.93
N VAL A 43 -8.34 9.31 5.20
CA VAL A 43 -8.64 7.88 5.05
C VAL A 43 -8.01 7.34 3.78
N HIS A 44 -7.15 6.34 3.92
CA HIS A 44 -6.54 5.63 2.81
C HIS A 44 -6.98 4.18 2.77
N LEU A 45 -7.32 3.74 1.56
CA LEU A 45 -7.71 2.37 1.27
C LEU A 45 -6.45 1.54 1.04
N GLU A 46 -6.15 0.64 1.97
CA GLU A 46 -5.03 -0.30 1.86
C GLU A 46 -5.56 -1.65 1.37
N SER A 47 -5.07 -2.09 0.20
CA SER A 47 -5.44 -3.39 -0.35
C SER A 47 -4.78 -4.53 0.42
N VAL A 48 -5.59 -5.49 0.87
CA VAL A 48 -5.12 -6.73 1.49
C VAL A 48 -5.19 -7.84 0.45
N TYR A 49 -4.03 -8.38 0.11
CA TYR A 49 -3.93 -9.41 -0.91
C TYR A 49 -4.29 -10.79 -0.36
N PRO A 50 -5.15 -11.55 -1.07
CA PRO A 50 -5.43 -12.94 -0.74
C PRO A 50 -4.22 -13.83 -0.99
N SER A 51 -4.12 -14.92 -0.25
CA SER A 51 -3.24 -16.02 -0.62
C SER A 51 -3.82 -16.71 -1.85
N ARG A 52 -2.98 -16.87 -2.89
CA ARG A 52 -3.38 -17.59 -4.11
C ARG A 52 -3.63 -19.05 -3.80
N GLY A 53 -4.65 -19.65 -4.39
CA GLY A 53 -4.98 -21.07 -4.20
C GLY A 53 -3.83 -21.99 -4.57
N ILE A 54 -3.70 -23.12 -3.88
CA ILE A 54 -2.68 -24.14 -4.19
C ILE A 54 -3.18 -25.10 -5.27
N ILE A 55 -2.23 -25.67 -6.04
CA ILE A 55 -2.53 -26.69 -7.04
C ILE A 55 -1.96 -28.02 -6.54
N ILE A 56 -2.79 -29.04 -6.52
CA ILE A 56 -2.43 -30.39 -6.08
C ILE A 56 -2.71 -31.41 -7.17
N ASP A 57 -2.08 -32.56 -7.07
CA ASP A 57 -2.37 -33.72 -7.93
C ASP A 57 -3.54 -34.54 -7.38
N ARG A 58 -3.93 -35.56 -8.12
CA ARG A 58 -4.99 -36.50 -7.70
C ARG A 58 -4.70 -37.30 -6.42
N TYR A 59 -3.45 -37.28 -5.96
CA TYR A 59 -3.01 -37.94 -4.75
C TYR A 59 -2.80 -36.99 -3.59
N ASP A 60 -3.31 -35.73 -3.71
CA ASP A 60 -3.15 -34.63 -2.75
C ASP A 60 -1.71 -34.17 -2.55
N SER A 61 -0.79 -34.52 -3.47
CA SER A 61 0.56 -34.00 -3.45
C SER A 61 0.60 -32.58 -4.01
N VAL A 62 1.27 -31.68 -3.31
CA VAL A 62 1.38 -30.26 -3.72
C VAL A 62 2.26 -30.14 -4.95
N ILE A 63 1.72 -29.53 -6.00
CA ILE A 63 2.41 -29.24 -7.25
C ILE A 63 2.83 -27.77 -7.28
N VAL A 64 1.94 -26.87 -6.82
CA VAL A 64 2.21 -25.42 -6.77
C VAL A 64 1.67 -24.86 -5.47
N GLU A 65 2.51 -24.12 -4.77
CA GLU A 65 2.18 -23.49 -3.49
C GLU A 65 2.66 -22.03 -3.42
N ASN A 66 2.36 -21.37 -2.31
CA ASN A 66 2.85 -20.02 -2.05
C ASN A 66 3.98 -20.09 -1.03
N GLN A 67 5.09 -19.41 -1.35
CA GLN A 67 6.20 -19.26 -0.44
C GLN A 67 6.20 -17.82 0.12
N PRO A 68 6.40 -17.64 1.44
CA PRO A 68 6.53 -16.32 2.01
C PRO A 68 7.69 -15.55 1.39
N SER A 69 7.44 -14.37 0.89
CA SER A 69 8.47 -13.41 0.51
C SER A 69 8.09 -12.00 0.98
N TYR A 70 9.06 -11.09 0.97
CA TYR A 70 8.91 -9.77 1.54
C TYR A 70 9.43 -8.71 0.57
N ASP A 71 8.59 -7.73 0.29
CA ASP A 71 8.99 -6.53 -0.41
C ASP A 71 9.35 -5.44 0.60
N PHE A 72 10.41 -4.69 0.32
CA PHE A 72 10.83 -3.57 1.16
C PHE A 72 10.59 -2.26 0.44
N TYR A 73 10.14 -1.30 1.22
CA TYR A 73 9.83 0.07 0.79
C TYR A 73 10.68 1.06 1.56
N ILE A 74 11.08 2.14 0.88
CA ILE A 74 11.81 3.24 1.48
C ILE A 74 10.99 4.53 1.37
N ILE A 75 10.90 5.29 2.47
CA ILE A 75 10.35 6.66 2.48
C ILE A 75 11.51 7.63 2.60
N PRO A 76 11.88 8.35 1.52
CA PRO A 76 13.11 9.13 1.49
C PRO A 76 13.21 10.20 2.57
N LYS A 77 12.10 10.83 2.97
CA LYS A 77 12.06 11.85 4.02
C LYS A 77 12.35 11.29 5.41
N GLN A 78 11.97 10.04 5.65
CA GLN A 78 12.13 9.38 6.95
C GLN A 78 13.41 8.56 7.01
N PHE A 79 14.06 8.35 5.85
CA PHE A 79 15.22 7.49 5.77
C PHE A 79 16.39 8.08 6.57
N TRP A 80 16.85 7.28 7.52
CA TRP A 80 18.06 7.52 8.28
C TRP A 80 18.68 6.19 8.69
N THR A 81 19.99 6.09 8.58
CA THR A 81 20.74 4.94 9.05
C THR A 81 22.03 5.40 9.73
N LYS A 82 22.42 4.69 10.77
CA LYS A 82 23.68 4.91 11.47
C LYS A 82 24.87 4.38 10.67
N ASP A 83 24.66 3.29 9.95
CA ASP A 83 25.70 2.62 9.16
C ASP A 83 25.14 2.15 7.82
N THR A 84 25.54 2.86 6.75
CA THR A 84 25.14 2.51 5.38
C THR A 84 25.78 1.19 4.93
N THR A 85 26.98 0.86 5.40
CA THR A 85 27.67 -0.41 5.04
C THR A 85 26.90 -1.61 5.58
N GLN A 86 26.38 -1.51 6.81
CA GLN A 86 25.55 -2.55 7.39
C GLN A 86 24.26 -2.75 6.58
N LEU A 87 23.63 -1.66 6.13
CA LEU A 87 22.45 -1.73 5.27
C LEU A 87 22.77 -2.43 3.95
N LEU A 88 23.82 -2.00 3.23
CA LEU A 88 24.22 -2.58 1.95
C LEU A 88 24.48 -4.09 2.08
N ASN A 89 25.20 -4.49 3.12
CA ASN A 89 25.49 -5.91 3.38
C ASN A 89 24.22 -6.70 3.72
N SER A 90 23.28 -6.12 4.46
CA SER A 90 22.04 -6.79 4.85
C SER A 90 21.14 -7.08 3.65
N PHE A 91 21.10 -6.18 2.67
CA PHE A 91 20.32 -6.35 1.44
C PHE A 91 21.15 -6.93 0.28
N SER A 92 22.44 -7.21 0.48
CA SER A 92 23.35 -7.71 -0.56
C SER A 92 23.33 -6.84 -1.84
N ILE A 93 23.28 -5.52 -1.66
CA ILE A 93 23.25 -4.54 -2.76
C ILE A 93 24.53 -3.69 -2.75
N SER A 94 24.96 -3.25 -3.92
CA SER A 94 26.07 -2.32 -4.06
C SER A 94 25.66 -0.89 -3.69
N LYS A 95 26.65 -0.06 -3.33
CA LYS A 95 26.40 1.36 -3.06
C LYS A 95 25.79 2.09 -4.26
N ASN A 96 26.27 1.79 -5.47
CA ASN A 96 25.75 2.40 -6.69
C ASN A 96 24.28 2.04 -6.92
N GLU A 97 23.90 0.78 -6.70
CA GLU A 97 22.51 0.32 -6.79
C GLU A 97 21.62 0.98 -5.75
N PHE A 98 22.12 1.11 -4.53
CA PHE A 98 21.40 1.85 -3.48
C PHE A 98 21.15 3.30 -3.88
N ASP A 99 22.20 4.01 -4.33
CA ASP A 99 22.12 5.42 -4.70
C ASP A 99 21.15 5.63 -5.88
N GLU A 100 21.15 4.71 -6.85
CA GLU A 100 20.19 4.74 -7.97
C GLU A 100 18.74 4.55 -7.50
N LYS A 101 18.49 3.53 -6.70
CA LYS A 101 17.13 3.24 -6.15
C LYS A 101 16.64 4.38 -5.26
N PHE A 102 17.52 4.93 -4.43
CA PHE A 102 17.20 6.03 -3.53
C PHE A 102 16.91 7.33 -4.31
N THR A 103 17.67 7.61 -5.37
CA THR A 103 17.44 8.76 -6.25
C THR A 103 16.11 8.62 -7.00
N LYS A 104 15.79 7.42 -7.50
CA LYS A 104 14.49 7.13 -8.11
C LYS A 104 13.35 7.33 -7.12
N ALA A 105 13.50 6.86 -5.88
CA ALA A 105 12.51 7.04 -4.82
C ALA A 105 12.29 8.53 -4.51
N LYS A 106 13.36 9.33 -4.37
CA LYS A 106 13.27 10.79 -4.16
C LYS A 106 12.57 11.51 -5.32
N LYS A 107 12.86 11.09 -6.56
CA LYS A 107 12.23 11.68 -7.75
C LYS A 107 10.74 11.37 -7.83
N TYR A 108 10.32 10.20 -7.36
CA TYR A 108 8.92 9.81 -7.30
C TYR A 108 8.18 10.59 -6.21
N SER A 109 8.64 10.51 -4.96
CA SER A 109 8.08 11.25 -3.82
C SER A 109 9.01 11.19 -2.62
N LEU A 110 9.08 12.31 -1.87
CA LEU A 110 9.81 12.33 -0.60
C LEU A 110 9.04 11.67 0.55
N TYR A 111 7.71 11.63 0.47
CA TYR A 111 6.83 11.23 1.57
C TYR A 111 6.15 9.88 1.35
N ARG A 112 6.04 9.41 0.11
CA ARG A 112 5.39 8.14 -0.21
C ARG A 112 6.40 6.98 -0.21
N PRO A 113 5.97 5.79 0.22
CA PRO A 113 6.80 4.60 0.15
C PRO A 113 7.11 4.25 -1.31
N SER A 114 8.37 4.01 -1.61
CA SER A 114 8.85 3.55 -2.91
C SER A 114 9.51 2.19 -2.76
N ILE A 115 9.34 1.30 -3.74
CA ILE A 115 9.94 -0.03 -3.70
C ILE A 115 11.46 0.10 -3.69
N PHE A 116 12.07 -0.50 -2.66
CA PHE A 116 13.50 -0.53 -2.46
C PHE A 116 14.11 -1.90 -2.82
N TYR A 117 13.48 -2.98 -2.34
CA TYR A 117 13.89 -4.36 -2.62
C TYR A 117 12.66 -5.23 -2.78
N LYS A 118 12.64 -6.12 -3.79
CA LYS A 118 11.51 -7.02 -4.08
C LYS A 118 11.88 -8.47 -3.79
N GLY A 119 10.90 -9.21 -3.25
CA GLY A 119 10.91 -10.65 -3.24
C GLY A 119 12.00 -11.28 -2.37
N MET A 120 12.32 -10.70 -1.21
CA MET A 120 13.26 -11.30 -0.27
C MET A 120 12.64 -12.59 0.31
N ASP A 121 13.38 -13.68 0.25
CA ASP A 121 12.97 -14.95 0.84
C ASP A 121 12.92 -14.89 2.37
N HIS A 122 12.19 -15.82 2.96
CA HIS A 122 11.97 -15.87 4.42
C HIS A 122 13.27 -16.05 5.22
N SER A 123 14.20 -16.82 4.72
CA SER A 123 15.48 -17.08 5.43
C SER A 123 16.35 -15.83 5.49
N THR A 124 16.49 -15.13 4.37
CA THR A 124 17.22 -13.85 4.31
C THR A 124 16.49 -12.77 5.10
N PHE A 125 15.15 -12.70 5.01
CA PHE A 125 14.35 -11.78 5.80
C PHE A 125 14.58 -11.90 7.29
N ALA A 126 14.62 -13.12 7.83
CA ALA A 126 14.89 -13.36 9.26
C ALA A 126 16.21 -12.74 9.72
N SER A 127 17.25 -12.77 8.87
CA SER A 127 18.55 -12.15 9.16
C SER A 127 18.52 -10.62 9.10
N VAL A 128 17.70 -10.05 8.22
CA VAL A 128 17.55 -8.60 8.05
C VAL A 128 16.63 -8.01 9.10
N GLN A 129 15.60 -8.76 9.50
CA GLN A 129 14.55 -8.30 10.43
C GLN A 129 15.10 -7.76 11.75
N SER A 130 16.09 -8.43 12.31
CA SER A 130 16.74 -8.01 13.57
C SER A 130 17.45 -6.66 13.46
N LYS A 131 17.87 -6.28 12.23
CA LYS A 131 18.61 -5.05 11.94
C LYS A 131 17.71 -3.92 11.43
N LEU A 132 16.44 -4.20 11.09
CA LEU A 132 15.51 -3.19 10.56
C LEU A 132 15.29 -2.02 11.52
N TYR A 133 15.43 -2.24 12.82
CA TYR A 133 15.33 -1.17 13.81
C TYR A 133 16.36 -0.05 13.60
N ASP A 134 17.54 -0.39 13.06
CA ASP A 134 18.62 0.56 12.78
C ASP A 134 18.39 1.33 11.46
N PHE A 135 17.43 0.90 10.62
CA PHE A 135 17.15 1.46 9.29
C PHE A 135 15.81 2.20 9.30
N LYS A 136 15.79 3.41 9.85
CA LYS A 136 14.58 4.24 9.88
C LYS A 136 14.12 4.58 8.47
N GLY A 137 12.80 4.57 8.25
CA GLY A 137 12.22 4.87 6.93
C GLY A 137 12.28 3.71 5.93
N ILE A 138 12.72 2.52 6.35
CA ILE A 138 12.58 1.27 5.61
C ILE A 138 11.47 0.44 6.25
N TYR A 139 10.52 0.00 5.44
CA TYR A 139 9.38 -0.81 5.85
C TYR A 139 9.32 -2.06 5.00
N HIS A 140 8.77 -3.13 5.51
CA HIS A 140 8.54 -4.36 4.76
C HIS A 140 7.05 -4.65 4.66
N SER A 141 6.68 -5.32 3.58
CA SER A 141 5.33 -5.85 3.37
C SER A 141 5.43 -7.31 2.91
N PRO A 142 4.69 -8.22 3.53
CA PRO A 142 4.63 -9.60 3.06
C PRO A 142 3.94 -9.62 1.69
N LYS A 143 4.59 -10.26 0.71
CA LYS A 143 4.04 -10.49 -0.63
C LYS A 143 4.36 -11.92 -1.04
N PRO A 144 3.43 -12.88 -0.83
CA PRO A 144 3.65 -14.28 -1.16
C PRO A 144 4.05 -14.45 -2.63
N THR A 145 5.08 -15.25 -2.87
CA THR A 145 5.56 -15.60 -4.21
C THR A 145 5.12 -17.01 -4.56
N ARG A 146 4.85 -17.25 -5.85
CA ARG A 146 4.47 -18.57 -6.35
C ARG A 146 5.69 -19.48 -6.36
N TYR A 147 5.55 -20.67 -5.78
CA TYR A 147 6.62 -21.65 -5.66
C TYR A 147 6.20 -22.97 -6.30
N TYR A 148 7.10 -23.58 -7.06
CA TYR A 148 6.93 -24.82 -7.81
C TYR A 148 7.92 -25.85 -7.25
N PRO A 149 7.52 -26.67 -6.23
CA PRO A 149 8.42 -27.61 -5.58
C PRO A 149 9.02 -28.65 -6.52
N LYS A 150 8.27 -29.02 -7.55
CA LYS A 150 8.67 -30.00 -8.54
C LYS A 150 8.79 -29.36 -9.93
N PRO A 151 9.89 -29.47 -10.62
CA PRO A 151 10.05 -28.97 -12.00
C PRO A 151 9.28 -29.88 -12.97
N MET A 152 7.95 -29.82 -12.92
CA MET A 152 7.05 -30.62 -13.73
C MET A 152 6.29 -29.76 -14.72
N SER A 153 6.34 -30.15 -16.01
CA SER A 153 5.43 -29.64 -17.05
C SER A 153 5.15 -28.14 -17.01
N PRO A 154 6.16 -27.26 -17.09
CA PRO A 154 5.98 -25.81 -16.96
C PRO A 154 5.00 -25.25 -18.00
N HIS A 155 4.89 -25.90 -19.16
CA HIS A 155 3.92 -25.51 -20.20
C HIS A 155 2.46 -25.79 -19.81
N ILE A 156 2.21 -26.82 -18.99
CA ILE A 156 0.88 -27.16 -18.52
C ILE A 156 0.51 -26.28 -17.31
N LEU A 157 1.40 -26.21 -16.31
CA LEU A 157 1.17 -25.43 -15.10
C LEU A 157 1.11 -23.92 -15.42
N GLY A 158 1.98 -23.47 -16.30
CA GLY A 158 2.14 -22.05 -16.58
C GLY A 158 2.95 -21.34 -15.50
N TYR A 159 2.83 -20.03 -15.46
CA TYR A 159 3.50 -19.19 -14.48
C TYR A 159 2.68 -17.96 -14.15
N VAL A 160 3.05 -17.35 -13.03
CA VAL A 160 2.46 -16.09 -12.53
C VAL A 160 3.48 -14.97 -12.67
N ALA A 161 3.05 -13.82 -13.14
CA ALA A 161 3.89 -12.62 -13.27
C ALA A 161 3.09 -11.34 -12.97
N GLU A 162 3.79 -10.22 -12.81
CA GLU A 162 3.13 -8.92 -12.66
C GLU A 162 2.33 -8.58 -13.93
N ILE A 163 1.10 -8.08 -13.74
CA ILE A 163 0.22 -7.68 -14.83
C ILE A 163 0.86 -6.56 -15.65
N ASN A 164 0.84 -6.71 -16.96
CA ASN A 164 1.31 -5.67 -17.86
C ASN A 164 0.19 -4.66 -18.22
N SER A 165 0.58 -3.49 -18.77
CA SER A 165 -0.37 -2.42 -19.11
C SER A 165 -1.44 -2.87 -20.10
N TYR A 166 -1.12 -3.78 -21.03
CA TYR A 166 -2.08 -4.29 -22.00
C TYR A 166 -3.16 -5.17 -21.32
N GLN A 167 -2.76 -6.05 -20.41
CA GLN A 167 -3.70 -6.89 -19.65
C GLN A 167 -4.54 -6.04 -18.70
N LEU A 168 -3.90 -5.05 -18.05
CA LEU A 168 -4.61 -4.13 -17.17
C LEU A 168 -5.70 -3.35 -17.89
N ASN A 169 -5.40 -2.84 -19.09
CA ASN A 169 -6.40 -2.14 -19.92
C ASN A 169 -7.53 -3.05 -20.44
N LYS A 170 -7.31 -4.35 -20.51
CA LYS A 170 -8.33 -5.36 -20.86
C LYS A 170 -9.16 -5.81 -19.66
N ASP A 171 -8.76 -5.51 -18.45
CA ASP A 171 -9.50 -5.90 -17.26
C ASP A 171 -10.77 -5.07 -17.11
N THR A 172 -11.89 -5.64 -17.56
CA THR A 172 -13.23 -5.05 -17.41
C THR A 172 -13.80 -5.24 -16.00
N SER A 173 -13.18 -6.09 -15.18
CA SER A 173 -13.66 -6.37 -13.81
C SER A 173 -13.20 -5.33 -12.79
N GLY A 174 -12.18 -4.52 -13.12
CA GLY A 174 -11.57 -3.57 -12.21
C GLY A 174 -10.86 -4.20 -11.00
N TYR A 175 -10.59 -5.53 -11.08
CA TYR A 175 -9.97 -6.27 -9.99
C TYR A 175 -8.47 -5.97 -9.86
N TYR A 176 -7.77 -5.80 -11.00
CA TYR A 176 -6.33 -5.66 -11.03
C TYR A 176 -5.86 -4.21 -10.92
N SER A 177 -4.74 -4.05 -10.23
CA SER A 177 -3.98 -2.82 -10.15
C SER A 177 -2.55 -3.05 -10.64
N ALA A 178 -1.84 -1.99 -11.01
CA ALA A 178 -0.44 -2.09 -11.43
C ALA A 178 0.42 -2.75 -10.31
N GLY A 179 1.18 -3.77 -10.69
CA GLY A 179 2.01 -4.56 -9.76
C GLY A 179 1.33 -5.81 -9.19
N ASP A 180 0.06 -6.06 -9.53
CA ASP A 180 -0.61 -7.30 -9.16
C ASP A 180 -0.09 -8.50 -9.94
N LEU A 181 -0.21 -9.66 -9.35
CA LEU A 181 0.17 -10.92 -9.97
C LEU A 181 -1.03 -11.54 -10.71
N VAL A 182 -0.78 -12.03 -11.92
CA VAL A 182 -1.76 -12.71 -12.77
C VAL A 182 -1.16 -13.97 -13.39
N GLY A 183 -1.96 -15.00 -13.58
CA GLY A 183 -1.56 -16.18 -14.34
C GLY A 183 -1.41 -15.86 -15.82
N TYR A 184 -0.22 -16.09 -16.35
CA TYR A 184 0.14 -15.77 -17.74
C TYR A 184 -0.16 -16.86 -18.73
N SER A 185 -0.10 -18.13 -18.30
CA SER A 185 -0.28 -19.29 -19.16
C SER A 185 -0.76 -20.52 -18.38
N GLY A 186 -1.13 -21.57 -19.10
CA GLY A 186 -1.45 -22.88 -18.55
C GLY A 186 -2.61 -22.88 -17.55
N ILE A 187 -2.52 -23.75 -16.55
CA ILE A 187 -3.52 -23.89 -15.49
C ILE A 187 -3.64 -22.59 -14.68
N GLU A 188 -2.51 -21.93 -14.40
CA GLU A 188 -2.51 -20.65 -13.68
C GLU A 188 -3.38 -19.59 -14.35
N GLN A 189 -3.39 -19.53 -15.69
CA GLN A 189 -4.23 -18.61 -16.44
C GLN A 189 -5.67 -19.10 -16.56
N SER A 190 -5.86 -20.40 -16.86
CA SER A 190 -7.20 -20.94 -17.10
C SER A 190 -8.08 -20.91 -15.85
N TYR A 191 -7.48 -21.10 -14.68
CA TYR A 191 -8.15 -21.09 -13.37
C TYR A 191 -7.88 -19.81 -12.56
N GLU A 192 -7.48 -18.73 -13.23
CA GLU A 192 -7.12 -17.47 -12.58
C GLU A 192 -8.17 -16.99 -11.59
N ARG A 193 -9.45 -17.03 -11.94
CA ARG A 193 -10.55 -16.54 -11.10
C ARG A 193 -10.69 -17.32 -9.79
N SER A 194 -10.52 -18.64 -9.82
CA SER A 194 -10.56 -19.47 -8.62
C SER A 194 -9.28 -19.33 -7.80
N LEU A 195 -8.13 -19.29 -8.48
CA LEU A 195 -6.83 -19.23 -7.80
C LEU A 195 -6.53 -17.89 -7.15
N ARG A 196 -6.92 -16.77 -7.76
CA ARG A 196 -6.52 -15.42 -7.28
C ARG A 196 -7.18 -14.98 -5.98
N GLY A 197 -8.35 -15.58 -5.63
CA GLY A 197 -9.16 -15.15 -4.49
C GLY A 197 -9.82 -13.78 -4.68
N ILE A 198 -10.27 -13.17 -3.59
CA ILE A 198 -10.90 -11.85 -3.58
C ILE A 198 -10.11 -10.93 -2.66
N LYS A 199 -9.66 -9.78 -3.18
CA LYS A 199 -8.97 -8.77 -2.38
C LYS A 199 -9.86 -8.21 -1.29
N GLY A 200 -9.27 -8.04 -0.12
CA GLY A 200 -9.84 -7.25 0.94
C GLY A 200 -9.33 -5.82 0.89
N TYR A 201 -9.99 -4.93 1.64
CA TYR A 201 -9.57 -3.54 1.77
C TYR A 201 -9.67 -3.12 3.23
N LYS A 202 -8.63 -2.45 3.71
CA LYS A 202 -8.59 -1.85 5.04
C LYS A 202 -8.59 -0.34 4.91
N LEU A 203 -9.46 0.31 5.66
CA LEU A 203 -9.51 1.75 5.75
C LEU A 203 -8.61 2.22 6.88
N LYS A 204 -7.49 2.85 6.53
CA LYS A 204 -6.52 3.39 7.51
C LYS A 204 -6.54 4.90 7.55
N LEU A 205 -6.47 5.44 8.76
CA LEU A 205 -6.26 6.85 9.01
C LEU A 205 -4.79 7.21 8.89
N TYR A 206 -4.50 8.28 8.18
CA TYR A 206 -3.17 8.87 8.11
C TYR A 206 -3.22 10.33 8.55
N ASP A 207 -2.22 10.75 9.31
CA ASP A 207 -2.08 12.15 9.67
C ASP A 207 -1.51 12.98 8.49
N VAL A 208 -1.41 14.29 8.68
CA VAL A 208 -0.86 15.23 7.67
C VAL A 208 0.60 14.93 7.31
N ASN A 209 1.32 14.16 8.11
CA ASN A 209 2.69 13.72 7.87
C ASN A 209 2.77 12.36 7.17
N GLY A 210 1.62 11.74 6.86
CA GLY A 210 1.54 10.42 6.25
C GLY A 210 1.88 9.28 7.21
N VAL A 211 1.73 9.49 8.51
CA VAL A 211 1.89 8.46 9.53
C VAL A 211 0.54 7.83 9.83
N SER A 212 0.48 6.50 9.85
CA SER A 212 -0.76 5.78 10.17
C SER A 212 -1.19 6.08 11.61
N ALA A 213 -2.39 6.61 11.76
CA ALA A 213 -3.02 6.93 13.05
C ALA A 213 -3.94 5.80 13.56
N GLY A 214 -4.08 4.71 12.78
CA GLY A 214 -4.92 3.57 13.16
C GLY A 214 -5.92 3.17 12.07
N SER A 215 -6.88 2.31 12.43
CA SER A 215 -7.97 1.91 11.54
C SER A 215 -9.08 2.96 11.59
N PHE A 216 -9.75 3.16 10.45
CA PHE A 216 -10.95 3.98 10.38
C PHE A 216 -12.11 3.19 10.98
N ASN A 217 -12.99 3.85 11.75
CA ASN A 217 -14.20 3.28 12.34
C ASN A 217 -14.00 1.91 13.01
N ASP A 218 -12.90 1.76 13.78
CA ASP A 218 -12.51 0.50 14.46
C ASP A 218 -12.51 -0.73 13.54
N ALA A 219 -12.24 -0.53 12.24
CA ALA A 219 -12.21 -1.56 11.19
C ALA A 219 -13.58 -2.20 10.86
N GLU A 220 -14.69 -1.59 11.24
CA GLU A 220 -16.05 -2.08 10.91
C GLU A 220 -16.31 -2.05 9.39
N ASP A 221 -15.72 -1.09 8.67
CA ASP A 221 -15.88 -0.92 7.23
C ASP A 221 -14.84 -1.69 6.41
N ASP A 222 -14.00 -2.51 7.05
CA ASP A 222 -13.01 -3.32 6.37
C ASP A 222 -13.67 -4.43 5.54
N ILE A 223 -13.24 -4.58 4.30
CA ILE A 223 -13.67 -5.69 3.44
C ILE A 223 -12.72 -6.86 3.66
N ILE A 224 -13.27 -7.97 4.13
CA ILE A 224 -12.50 -9.17 4.45
C ILE A 224 -11.96 -9.82 3.17
N VAL A 225 -10.68 -10.16 3.19
CA VAL A 225 -10.01 -10.90 2.13
C VAL A 225 -10.52 -12.36 2.07
N SER A 226 -10.75 -12.89 0.87
CA SER A 226 -11.04 -14.31 0.65
C SER A 226 -9.92 -14.97 -0.16
N ASN A 227 -9.30 -15.98 0.42
CA ASN A 227 -8.20 -16.70 -0.24
C ASN A 227 -8.68 -17.47 -1.48
N GLY A 228 -7.75 -17.71 -2.41
CA GLY A 228 -8.02 -18.51 -3.57
C GLY A 228 -8.30 -19.98 -3.24
N GLU A 229 -9.07 -20.60 -4.12
CA GLU A 229 -9.49 -22.00 -3.97
C GLU A 229 -8.35 -22.97 -4.33
N LYS A 230 -8.33 -24.10 -3.65
CA LYS A 230 -7.47 -25.22 -3.97
C LYS A 230 -7.98 -25.92 -5.24
N ILE A 231 -7.10 -26.16 -6.20
CA ILE A 231 -7.41 -26.87 -7.45
C ILE A 231 -6.75 -28.25 -7.43
N LYS A 232 -7.53 -29.27 -7.86
CA LYS A 232 -7.09 -30.66 -7.91
C LYS A 232 -7.18 -31.22 -9.33
#